data_0be7bfdf04100cc3089d5e249fa374fd
#
_entry.id   0be7bfdf04100cc3089d5e249fa374fd
#
_cell.length_a   1.000
_cell.length_b   1.000
_cell.length_c   1.000
_cell.angle_alpha   90.00
_cell.angle_beta   90.00
_cell.angle_gamma   90.00
#
_symmetry.space_group_name_H-M   'P 1'
#
loop_
_entity.id
_entity.type
_entity.pdbx_description
1 polymer ?
#
loop_
_entity_poly.entity_id
_entity_poly.type
_entity_poly.pdbx_seq_one_letter_code
_entity_poly.pdbx_strand_id
1 'polypeptide(L)'
;MFIVDCLIGNTDRHNGNFGFIKNIQTEELTLAPVYDCGSCLFSTFTDEKMEEVLNSEGLLRDCIKNTSSAIKYNGSKIKYYDFITILENDDCSEALMRMYPRIDINKINDIIDEIPCITDIRKKFYKIIIKYKYEDILQVAYKKKLK
;
A
#
# COMPACT_ATOMS: atom_id res chain seq x y z
N MET A 1 4.31 3.42 7.91
CA MET A 1 3.71 2.11 7.62
C MET A 1 2.43 2.24 6.80
N PHE A 2 1.34 2.89 7.26
CA PHE A 2 0.04 2.97 6.58
C PHE A 2 0.10 3.42 5.10
N ILE A 3 0.94 4.40 4.76
CA ILE A 3 1.13 4.86 3.36
C ILE A 3 1.76 3.77 2.49
N VAL A 4 2.71 3.00 3.03
CA VAL A 4 3.31 1.85 2.32
C VAL A 4 2.29 0.74 2.15
N ASP A 5 1.51 0.42 3.21
CA ASP A 5 0.43 -0.57 3.14
C ASP A 5 -0.63 -0.21 2.08
N CYS A 6 -0.94 1.09 1.93
CA CYS A 6 -1.78 1.56 0.83
C CYS A 6 -1.15 1.23 -0.54
N LEU A 7 0.13 1.59 -0.74
CA LEU A 7 0.82 1.41 -2.01
C LEU A 7 0.85 -0.06 -2.45
N ILE A 8 1.18 -0.97 -1.53
CA ILE A 8 1.24 -2.40 -1.80
C ILE A 8 -0.11 -3.13 -1.60
N GLY A 9 -1.16 -2.40 -1.22
CA GLY A 9 -2.50 -2.96 -1.02
C GLY A 9 -2.58 -4.00 0.09
N ASN A 10 -1.90 -3.78 1.21
CA ASN A 10 -1.95 -4.68 2.36
C ASN A 10 -3.32 -4.62 3.04
N THR A 11 -4.05 -5.72 3.03
CA THR A 11 -5.40 -5.81 3.62
C THR A 11 -5.40 -6.36 5.05
N ASP A 12 -4.25 -6.78 5.57
CA ASP A 12 -4.15 -7.51 6.83
C ASP A 12 -3.15 -6.89 7.85
N ARG A 13 -2.90 -5.59 7.80
CA ARG A 13 -2.08 -4.90 8.80
C ARG A 13 -2.84 -4.72 10.12
N HIS A 14 -3.04 -5.79 10.85
CA HIS A 14 -3.61 -5.76 12.21
C HIS A 14 -2.51 -5.58 13.26
N ASN A 15 -2.89 -5.43 14.53
CA ASN A 15 -1.96 -5.15 15.65
C ASN A 15 -0.89 -6.24 15.87
N GLY A 16 -1.09 -7.46 15.39
CA GLY A 16 -0.10 -8.54 15.44
C GLY A 16 0.96 -8.46 14.34
N ASN A 17 0.76 -7.62 13.31
CA ASN A 17 1.61 -7.56 12.12
C ASN A 17 2.52 -6.32 12.11
N PHE A 18 2.71 -5.69 13.27
CA PHE A 18 3.75 -4.70 13.52
C PHE A 18 4.12 -4.69 15.00
N GLY A 19 5.27 -4.14 15.33
CA GLY A 19 5.73 -4.10 16.71
C GLY A 19 6.85 -3.11 16.92
N PHE A 20 7.30 -3.02 18.16
CA PHE A 20 8.41 -2.17 18.55
C PHE A 20 9.53 -3.02 19.14
N ILE A 21 10.76 -2.62 18.89
CA ILE A 21 11.97 -3.18 19.50
C ILE A 21 12.39 -2.21 20.60
N LYS A 22 12.49 -2.72 21.83
CA LYS A 22 13.05 -1.97 22.94
C LYS A 22 14.53 -2.34 23.13
N ASN A 23 15.41 -1.37 23.05
CA ASN A 23 16.79 -1.56 23.47
C ASN A 23 16.83 -1.64 25.00
N ILE A 24 17.28 -2.79 25.54
CA ILE A 24 17.27 -3.03 26.99
C ILE A 24 18.25 -2.10 27.74
N GLN A 25 19.33 -1.67 27.08
CA GLN A 25 20.35 -0.82 27.71
C GLN A 25 19.99 0.67 27.69
N THR A 26 19.43 1.16 26.58
CA THR A 26 19.09 2.58 26.39
C THR A 26 17.62 2.89 26.63
N GLU A 27 16.78 1.87 26.82
CA GLU A 27 15.33 1.95 26.89
C GLU A 27 14.65 2.55 25.63
N GLU A 28 15.41 2.83 24.60
CA GLU A 28 14.92 3.39 23.36
C GLU A 28 13.96 2.41 22.65
N LEU A 29 12.83 2.95 22.18
CA LEU A 29 11.82 2.22 21.39
C LEU A 29 11.95 2.60 19.92
N THR A 30 12.15 1.61 19.06
CA THR A 30 12.14 1.77 17.60
C THR A 30 11.07 0.90 16.97
N LEU A 31 10.53 1.32 15.84
CA LEU A 31 9.62 0.46 15.07
C LEU A 31 10.40 -0.76 14.57
N ALA A 32 9.85 -1.96 14.79
CA ALA A 32 10.41 -3.18 14.21
C ALA A 32 10.40 -3.10 12.67
N PRO A 33 11.33 -3.79 11.98
CA PRO A 33 11.23 -3.95 10.53
C PRO A 33 9.84 -4.45 10.13
N VAL A 34 9.33 -3.98 8.99
CA VAL A 34 8.02 -4.39 8.48
C VAL A 34 8.05 -5.89 8.17
N TYR A 35 7.07 -6.63 8.68
CA TYR A 35 6.90 -8.06 8.47
C TYR A 35 5.44 -8.37 8.12
N ASP A 36 5.18 -9.62 7.75
CA ASP A 36 3.86 -10.13 7.38
C ASP A 36 3.16 -9.30 6.30
N CYS A 37 3.73 -9.37 5.10
CA CYS A 37 3.18 -8.76 3.89
C CYS A 37 2.47 -9.79 2.99
N GLY A 38 2.07 -10.95 3.51
CA GLY A 38 1.44 -12.03 2.75
C GLY A 38 0.12 -11.66 2.08
N SER A 39 -0.60 -10.67 2.62
CA SER A 39 -1.87 -10.17 2.07
C SER A 39 -1.73 -8.96 1.14
N CYS A 40 -0.52 -8.72 0.60
CA CYS A 40 -0.25 -7.62 -0.31
C CYS A 40 -0.48 -8.01 -1.78
N LEU A 41 -0.66 -6.99 -2.63
CA LEU A 41 -0.68 -7.12 -4.09
C LEU A 41 -1.65 -8.19 -4.60
N PHE A 42 -2.77 -8.41 -3.88
CA PHE A 42 -3.77 -9.41 -4.23
C PHE A 42 -3.14 -10.81 -4.39
N SER A 43 -2.31 -11.21 -3.42
CA SER A 43 -1.53 -12.46 -3.43
C SER A 43 -2.36 -13.72 -3.69
N THR A 44 -3.65 -13.70 -3.33
CA THR A 44 -4.60 -14.80 -3.54
C THR A 44 -5.18 -14.87 -4.95
N PHE A 45 -4.95 -13.87 -5.80
CA PHE A 45 -5.43 -13.91 -7.18
C PHE A 45 -4.61 -14.91 -7.99
N THR A 46 -5.32 -15.68 -8.84
CA THR A 46 -4.68 -16.48 -9.89
C THR A 46 -4.26 -15.58 -11.05
N ASP A 47 -3.41 -16.08 -11.93
CA ASP A 47 -2.95 -15.34 -13.10
C ASP A 47 -4.12 -15.00 -14.05
N GLU A 48 -5.10 -15.91 -14.19
CA GLU A 48 -6.33 -15.68 -14.98
C GLU A 48 -7.14 -14.53 -14.38
N LYS A 49 -7.25 -14.46 -13.02
CA LYS A 49 -7.96 -13.36 -12.36
C LYS A 49 -7.22 -12.04 -12.52
N MET A 50 -5.90 -12.05 -12.48
CA MET A 50 -5.08 -10.86 -12.72
C MET A 50 -5.25 -10.36 -14.16
N GLU A 51 -5.28 -11.26 -15.15
CA GLU A 51 -5.52 -10.92 -16.54
C GLU A 51 -6.92 -10.33 -16.75
N GLU A 52 -7.95 -10.93 -16.16
CA GLU A 52 -9.32 -10.40 -16.17
C GLU A 52 -9.38 -8.96 -15.64
N VAL A 53 -8.72 -8.69 -14.50
CA VAL A 53 -8.66 -7.35 -13.91
C VAL A 53 -7.94 -6.37 -14.82
N LEU A 54 -6.82 -6.77 -15.41
CA LEU A 54 -6.05 -5.91 -16.33
C LEU A 54 -6.82 -5.53 -17.59
N ASN A 55 -7.75 -6.38 -18.03
CA ASN A 55 -8.57 -6.17 -19.21
C ASN A 55 -9.92 -5.48 -18.90
N SER A 56 -10.21 -5.17 -17.64
CA SER A 56 -11.44 -4.53 -17.20
C SER A 56 -11.17 -3.27 -16.38
N GLU A 57 -11.49 -2.10 -16.96
CA GLU A 57 -11.34 -0.82 -16.26
C GLU A 57 -12.12 -0.78 -14.93
N GLY A 58 -13.32 -1.38 -14.90
CA GLY A 58 -14.15 -1.44 -13.69
C GLY A 58 -13.50 -2.25 -12.58
N LEU A 59 -13.02 -3.47 -12.88
CA LEU A 59 -12.36 -4.32 -11.90
C LEU A 59 -11.03 -3.72 -11.43
N LEU A 60 -10.27 -3.11 -12.34
CA LEU A 60 -9.04 -2.44 -11.98
C LEU A 60 -9.31 -1.27 -11.03
N ARG A 61 -10.31 -0.45 -11.32
CA ARG A 61 -10.74 0.65 -10.45
C ARG A 61 -11.16 0.16 -9.06
N ASP A 62 -11.88 -0.96 -9.00
CA ASP A 62 -12.27 -1.58 -7.73
C ASP A 62 -11.05 -2.04 -6.92
N CYS A 63 -10.08 -2.67 -7.55
CA CYS A 63 -8.81 -3.04 -6.89
C CYS A 63 -8.06 -1.82 -6.32
N ILE A 64 -8.12 -0.67 -6.99
CA ILE A 64 -7.45 0.55 -6.53
C ILE A 64 -8.22 1.20 -5.37
N LYS A 65 -9.53 1.43 -5.54
CA LYS A 65 -10.31 2.27 -4.63
C LYS A 65 -10.95 1.52 -3.46
N ASN A 66 -11.28 0.24 -3.64
CA ASN A 66 -12.00 -0.54 -2.63
C ASN A 66 -11.08 -1.37 -1.72
N THR A 67 -9.75 -1.27 -1.87
CA THR A 67 -8.82 -1.92 -0.92
C THR A 67 -8.95 -1.30 0.47
N SER A 68 -9.28 -2.14 1.46
CA SER A 68 -9.46 -1.72 2.84
C SER A 68 -8.29 -2.16 3.71
N SER A 69 -7.98 -1.36 4.74
CA SER A 69 -7.04 -1.74 5.79
C SER A 69 -7.72 -2.63 6.84
N ALA A 70 -6.95 -3.49 7.51
CA ALA A 70 -7.40 -4.15 8.74
C ALA A 70 -7.47 -3.18 9.93
N ILE A 71 -6.77 -2.05 9.84
CA ILE A 71 -6.84 -0.98 10.85
C ILE A 71 -8.24 -0.38 10.82
N LYS A 72 -8.79 -0.18 12.03
CA LYS A 72 -10.08 0.51 12.22
C LYS A 72 -9.83 1.94 12.71
N TYR A 73 -10.62 2.86 12.20
CA TYR A 73 -10.67 4.24 12.68
C TYR A 73 -12.09 4.54 13.18
N ASN A 74 -12.22 5.01 14.40
CA ASN A 74 -13.53 5.21 15.06
C ASN A 74 -14.44 3.96 15.00
N GLY A 75 -13.84 2.77 15.18
CA GLY A 75 -14.55 1.50 15.19
C GLY A 75 -14.90 0.90 13.80
N SER A 76 -14.69 1.65 12.73
CA SER A 76 -15.02 1.23 11.36
C SER A 76 -13.78 0.88 10.55
N LYS A 77 -13.89 -0.11 9.66
CA LYS A 77 -12.86 -0.38 8.65
C LYS A 77 -12.72 0.82 7.73
N ILE A 78 -11.48 1.12 7.36
CA ILE A 78 -11.16 2.24 6.47
C ILE A 78 -10.67 1.72 5.11
N LYS A 79 -11.13 2.37 4.05
CA LYS A 79 -10.54 2.21 2.71
C LYS A 79 -9.36 3.16 2.58
N TYR A 80 -8.25 2.69 2.03
CA TYR A 80 -7.07 3.53 1.81
C TYR A 80 -7.38 4.77 0.98
N TYR A 81 -8.13 4.58 -0.12
CA TYR A 81 -8.50 5.68 -1.01
C TYR A 81 -9.20 6.80 -0.25
N ASP A 82 -10.30 6.49 0.44
CA ASP A 82 -11.11 7.49 1.13
C ASP A 82 -10.30 8.16 2.24
N PHE A 83 -9.65 7.37 3.10
CA PHE A 83 -8.95 7.87 4.28
C PHE A 83 -7.78 8.80 3.94
N ILE A 84 -7.01 8.46 2.90
CA ILE A 84 -5.85 9.25 2.49
C ILE A 84 -6.27 10.49 1.71
N THR A 85 -7.26 10.40 0.80
CA THR A 85 -7.63 11.52 -0.07
C THR A 85 -8.51 12.58 0.61
N ILE A 86 -9.21 12.22 1.70
CA ILE A 86 -10.00 13.17 2.50
C ILE A 86 -9.07 14.14 3.25
N LEU A 87 -7.93 13.68 3.77
CA LEU A 87 -6.92 14.47 4.51
C LEU A 87 -7.41 15.00 5.87
N GLU A 88 -8.40 14.38 6.48
CA GLU A 88 -8.93 14.79 7.79
C GLU A 88 -8.08 14.30 8.98
N ASN A 89 -7.20 13.31 8.77
CA ASN A 89 -6.31 12.81 9.79
C ASN A 89 -4.91 13.41 9.62
N ASP A 90 -4.48 14.24 10.58
CA ASP A 90 -3.21 14.96 10.49
C ASP A 90 -2.00 14.02 10.51
N ASP A 91 -1.98 12.98 11.36
CA ASP A 91 -0.89 12.01 11.39
C ASP A 91 -0.71 11.29 10.05
N CYS A 92 -1.82 10.92 9.40
CA CYS A 92 -1.80 10.31 8.08
C CYS A 92 -1.30 11.30 7.02
N SER A 93 -1.74 12.55 7.10
CA SER A 93 -1.30 13.62 6.20
C SER A 93 0.18 13.90 6.32
N GLU A 94 0.72 13.99 7.54
CA GLU A 94 2.15 14.16 7.78
C GLU A 94 2.96 12.96 7.27
N ALA A 95 2.46 11.74 7.53
CA ALA A 95 3.08 10.53 7.01
C ALA A 95 3.12 10.54 5.47
N LEU A 96 2.04 10.97 4.80
CA LEU A 96 1.99 11.11 3.34
C LEU A 96 3.05 12.10 2.86
N MET A 97 3.11 13.30 3.44
CA MET A 97 4.07 14.34 3.05
C MET A 97 5.52 13.89 3.19
N ARG A 98 5.82 13.09 4.21
CA ARG A 98 7.16 12.54 4.45
C ARG A 98 7.50 11.36 3.53
N MET A 99 6.51 10.50 3.23
CA MET A 99 6.76 9.24 2.52
C MET A 99 6.67 9.38 1.00
N TYR A 100 5.71 10.16 0.48
CA TYR A 100 5.47 10.28 -0.95
C TYR A 100 6.73 10.66 -1.76
N PRO A 101 7.56 11.66 -1.37
CA PRO A 101 8.76 12.02 -2.13
C PRO A 101 9.86 10.94 -2.14
N ARG A 102 9.73 9.91 -1.29
CA ARG A 102 10.70 8.81 -1.16
C ARG A 102 10.32 7.59 -2.01
N ILE A 103 9.12 7.58 -2.58
CA ILE A 103 8.63 6.47 -3.42
C ILE A 103 9.24 6.61 -4.81
N ASP A 104 10.06 5.65 -5.20
CA ASP A 104 10.67 5.56 -6.52
C ASP A 104 10.02 4.38 -7.29
N ILE A 105 9.10 4.70 -8.17
CA ILE A 105 8.35 3.70 -8.96
C ILE A 105 9.27 2.91 -9.89
N ASN A 106 10.35 3.52 -10.39
CA ASN A 106 11.28 2.80 -11.27
C ASN A 106 12.02 1.71 -10.50
N LYS A 107 12.55 2.03 -9.32
CA LYS A 107 13.17 1.03 -8.44
C LYS A 107 12.22 -0.08 -8.02
N ILE A 108 10.95 0.26 -7.76
CA ILE A 108 9.93 -0.77 -7.45
C ILE A 108 9.72 -1.69 -8.66
N ASN A 109 9.64 -1.14 -9.86
CA ASN A 109 9.49 -1.92 -11.09
C ASN A 109 10.70 -2.83 -11.32
N ASP A 110 11.92 -2.34 -11.10
CA ASP A 110 13.15 -3.12 -11.22
C ASP A 110 13.12 -4.32 -10.24
N ILE A 111 12.74 -4.08 -8.96
CA ILE A 111 12.59 -5.14 -7.98
C ILE A 111 11.58 -6.21 -8.44
N ILE A 112 10.43 -5.79 -8.99
CA ILE A 112 9.41 -6.72 -9.49
C ILE A 112 9.95 -7.53 -10.66
N ASP A 113 10.72 -6.91 -11.57
CA ASP A 113 11.32 -7.60 -12.71
C ASP A 113 12.35 -8.66 -12.30
N GLU A 114 13.06 -8.43 -11.22
CA GLU A 114 14.07 -9.36 -10.69
C GLU A 114 13.48 -10.57 -9.96
N ILE A 115 12.18 -10.59 -9.63
CA ILE A 115 11.57 -11.75 -8.94
C ILE A 115 11.54 -12.97 -9.89
N PRO A 116 12.26 -14.06 -9.57
CA PRO A 116 12.44 -15.15 -10.53
C PRO A 116 11.26 -16.14 -10.60
N CYS A 117 10.39 -16.16 -9.58
CA CYS A 117 9.41 -17.25 -9.39
C CYS A 117 7.96 -16.82 -9.66
N ILE A 118 7.73 -15.71 -10.36
CA ILE A 118 6.40 -15.24 -10.71
C ILE A 118 6.28 -15.03 -12.23
N THR A 119 5.06 -15.19 -12.74
CA THR A 119 4.75 -15.07 -14.16
C THR A 119 4.82 -13.62 -14.65
N ASP A 120 4.97 -13.43 -15.96
CA ASP A 120 4.97 -12.08 -16.56
C ASP A 120 3.64 -11.36 -16.37
N ILE A 121 2.52 -12.10 -16.37
CA ILE A 121 1.21 -11.52 -16.10
C ILE A 121 1.14 -10.98 -14.65
N ARG A 122 1.69 -11.69 -13.69
CA ARG A 122 1.77 -11.27 -12.29
C ARG A 122 2.67 -10.06 -12.11
N LYS A 123 3.84 -10.03 -12.76
CA LYS A 123 4.73 -8.84 -12.77
C LYS A 123 4.01 -7.62 -13.33
N LYS A 124 3.33 -7.78 -14.48
CA LYS A 124 2.56 -6.72 -15.12
C LYS A 124 1.45 -6.20 -14.20
N PHE A 125 0.70 -7.12 -13.58
CA PHE A 125 -0.38 -6.79 -12.66
C PHE A 125 0.14 -5.98 -11.46
N TYR A 126 1.20 -6.42 -10.80
CA TYR A 126 1.79 -5.73 -9.66
C TYR A 126 2.23 -4.31 -10.01
N LYS A 127 2.95 -4.13 -11.12
CA LYS A 127 3.39 -2.81 -11.59
C LYS A 127 2.21 -1.87 -11.84
N ILE A 128 1.15 -2.37 -12.48
CA ILE A 128 -0.04 -1.58 -12.79
C ILE A 128 -0.79 -1.19 -11.51
N ILE A 129 -1.00 -2.12 -10.57
CA ILE A 129 -1.67 -1.83 -9.30
C ILE A 129 -0.89 -0.78 -8.50
N ILE A 130 0.44 -0.94 -8.37
CA ILE A 130 1.29 0.01 -7.63
C ILE A 130 1.26 1.38 -8.31
N LYS A 131 1.39 1.44 -9.63
CA LYS A 131 1.33 2.67 -10.40
C LYS A 131 0.04 3.44 -10.12
N TYR A 132 -1.11 2.80 -10.26
CA TYR A 132 -2.39 3.47 -10.06
C TYR A 132 -2.63 3.86 -8.60
N LYS A 133 -2.22 3.03 -7.62
CA LYS A 133 -2.29 3.45 -6.20
C LYS A 133 -1.39 4.65 -5.91
N TYR A 134 -0.23 4.71 -6.52
CA TYR A 134 0.66 5.86 -6.43
C TYR A 134 0.04 7.11 -7.07
N GLU A 135 -0.45 7.02 -8.31
CA GLU A 135 -0.98 8.15 -9.08
C GLU A 135 -2.36 8.62 -8.56
N ASP A 136 -3.31 7.70 -8.38
CA ASP A 136 -4.71 8.03 -8.10
C ASP A 136 -5.00 8.25 -6.60
N ILE A 137 -4.16 7.75 -5.70
CA ILE A 137 -4.34 7.92 -4.26
C ILE A 137 -3.28 8.85 -3.70
N LEU A 138 -2.01 8.39 -3.70
CA LEU A 138 -0.95 9.11 -2.98
C LEU A 138 -0.61 10.45 -3.63
N GLN A 139 -0.46 10.50 -4.95
CA GLN A 139 -0.13 11.72 -5.68
C GLN A 139 -1.28 12.74 -5.61
N VAL A 140 -2.52 12.27 -5.76
CA VAL A 140 -3.71 13.15 -5.67
C VAL A 140 -3.79 13.79 -4.29
N ALA A 141 -3.67 12.99 -3.23
CA ALA A 141 -3.71 13.48 -1.85
C ALA A 141 -2.52 14.41 -1.53
N TYR A 142 -1.31 14.04 -1.99
CA TYR A 142 -0.11 14.86 -1.81
C TYR A 142 -0.24 16.23 -2.46
N LYS A 143 -0.67 16.28 -3.73
CA LYS A 143 -0.91 17.56 -4.44
C LYS A 143 -2.02 18.39 -3.80
N LYS A 144 -3.06 17.75 -3.24
CA LYS A 144 -4.14 18.42 -2.54
C LYS A 144 -3.67 19.07 -1.23
N LYS A 145 -2.76 18.40 -0.49
CA LYS A 145 -2.21 18.93 0.78
C LYS A 145 -1.23 20.08 0.58
N LEU A 146 -0.60 20.20 -0.61
CA LEU A 146 0.31 21.31 -0.94
C LEU A 146 -0.41 22.63 -1.31
N LYS A 147 -1.71 22.57 -1.59
CA LYS A 147 -2.54 23.77 -1.91
C LYS A 147 -3.10 24.42 -0.67
#